data_6144d4fe00febb4deb198d0493648eb9
#
_entry.id   6144d4fe00febb4deb198d0493648eb9
#
_cell.length_a   1.000
_cell.length_b   1.000
_cell.length_c   1.000
_cell.angle_alpha   90.00
_cell.angle_beta   90.00
_cell.angle_gamma   90.00
#
_symmetry.space_group_name_H-M   'P 1'
#
loop_
_entity.id
_entity.type
_entity.pdbx_description
1 polymer ?
#
loop_
_entity_poly.entity_id
_entity_poly.type
_entity_poly.pdbx_seq_one_letter_code
_entity_poly.pdbx_strand_id
1 'polypeptide(L)'
;LSVAADAVKKKVMRMYTDPKRTRADIPGTVEGNPVFTYHDAFNPNTAEVDDLKARYRAGKVGDVEVKTKLAAALNAHLEPIRERRAAALARPGYIRDVLFDGSKRARAVAVETMARVRDAMKISYR
;
A
#
# COMPACT_ATOMS: atom_id res chain seq x y z
N LEU A 1 2.26 5.58 0.41
CA LEU A 1 3.02 4.76 1.37
C LEU A 1 3.88 5.60 2.33
N SER A 2 4.32 6.80 1.93
CA SER A 2 5.18 7.69 2.75
C SER A 2 4.41 8.69 3.61
N VAL A 3 3.13 8.50 3.79
CA VAL A 3 2.24 9.43 4.48
C VAL A 3 2.26 9.18 5.99
N ALA A 4 2.26 10.25 6.79
CA ALA A 4 2.19 10.17 8.25
C ALA A 4 0.89 9.50 8.73
N ALA A 5 0.91 8.90 9.93
CA ALA A 5 -0.21 8.16 10.49
C ALA A 5 -1.52 8.97 10.54
N ASP A 6 -1.43 10.23 10.96
CA ASP A 6 -2.60 11.14 11.03
C ASP A 6 -3.19 11.43 9.64
N ALA A 7 -2.34 11.55 8.63
CA ALA A 7 -2.81 11.78 7.27
C ALA A 7 -3.46 10.52 6.67
N VAL A 8 -3.03 9.31 7.05
CA VAL A 8 -3.72 8.06 6.71
C VAL A 8 -5.12 8.07 7.32
N LYS A 9 -5.24 8.35 8.63
CA LYS A 9 -6.54 8.45 9.30
C LYS A 9 -7.47 9.45 8.62
N LYS A 10 -6.96 10.66 8.31
CA LYS A 10 -7.74 11.69 7.61
C LYS A 10 -8.21 11.23 6.22
N LYS A 11 -7.37 10.52 5.47
CA LYS A 11 -7.74 9.98 4.16
C LYS A 11 -8.78 8.87 4.26
N VAL A 12 -8.63 7.95 5.21
CA VAL A 12 -9.59 6.87 5.45
C VAL A 12 -10.96 7.43 5.85
N MET A 13 -11.01 8.46 6.72
CA MET A 13 -12.27 9.10 7.09
C MET A 13 -13.00 9.76 5.91
N ARG A 14 -12.27 10.16 4.87
CA ARG A 14 -12.83 10.71 3.63
C ARG A 14 -13.16 9.66 2.55
N MET A 15 -12.90 8.37 2.83
CA MET A 15 -13.28 7.30 1.90
C MET A 15 -14.80 7.23 1.75
N TYR A 16 -15.21 6.48 0.74
CA TYR A 16 -16.60 6.23 0.43
C TYR A 16 -17.46 5.97 1.68
N THR A 17 -18.62 6.55 1.71
CA THR A 17 -19.71 6.24 2.65
C THR A 17 -20.93 5.94 1.81
N ASP A 18 -21.66 4.88 2.10
CA ASP A 18 -22.87 4.51 1.36
C ASP A 18 -23.89 5.66 1.44
N PRO A 19 -24.24 6.30 0.31
CA PRO A 19 -25.16 7.43 0.31
C PRO A 19 -26.57 7.07 0.77
N LYS A 20 -26.93 5.79 0.79
CA LYS A 20 -28.20 5.31 1.33
C LYS A 20 -28.21 5.22 2.86
N ARG A 21 -27.02 5.29 3.49
CA ARG A 21 -26.86 5.22 4.94
C ARG A 21 -26.74 6.63 5.54
N THR A 22 -27.85 7.25 5.79
CA THR A 22 -27.88 8.57 6.50
C THR A 22 -27.72 8.42 8.02
N ARG A 23 -27.90 7.20 8.55
CA ARG A 23 -27.78 6.85 9.96
C ARG A 23 -27.10 5.50 10.15
N ALA A 24 -26.48 5.27 11.31
CA ALA A 24 -25.75 4.04 11.62
C ALA A 24 -26.64 2.80 11.75
N ASP A 25 -27.93 2.99 12.07
CA ASP A 25 -28.92 1.94 12.21
C ASP A 25 -29.56 1.48 10.89
N ILE A 26 -29.19 2.11 9.77
CA ILE A 26 -29.61 1.68 8.44
C ILE A 26 -28.68 0.58 7.94
N PRO A 27 -29.22 -0.57 7.45
CA PRO A 27 -28.42 -1.59 6.79
C PRO A 27 -27.59 -1.05 5.62
N GLY A 28 -26.36 -1.48 5.51
CA GLY A 28 -25.45 -1.04 4.45
C GLY A 28 -25.02 -2.18 3.54
N THR A 29 -24.50 -1.82 2.37
CA THR A 29 -23.98 -2.76 1.38
C THR A 29 -22.45 -2.90 1.55
N VAL A 30 -21.99 -4.12 1.74
CA VAL A 30 -20.57 -4.46 1.85
C VAL A 30 -19.95 -4.65 0.47
N GLU A 31 -20.70 -5.24 -0.44
CA GLU A 31 -20.30 -5.56 -1.80
C GLU A 31 -20.00 -4.28 -2.59
N GLY A 32 -18.77 -4.20 -3.14
CA GLY A 32 -18.32 -3.00 -3.86
C GLY A 32 -17.96 -1.79 -2.97
N ASN A 33 -18.05 -1.93 -1.65
CA ASN A 33 -17.61 -0.88 -0.74
C ASN A 33 -16.08 -0.92 -0.55
N PRO A 34 -15.35 0.11 -1.02
CA PRO A 34 -13.89 0.10 -0.98
C PRO A 34 -13.32 0.04 0.45
N VAL A 35 -14.05 0.50 1.46
CA VAL A 35 -13.59 0.42 2.85
C VAL A 35 -13.42 -1.05 3.29
N PHE A 36 -14.37 -1.91 2.93
CA PHE A 36 -14.26 -3.35 3.22
C PHE A 36 -13.24 -4.06 2.33
N THR A 37 -13.09 -3.66 1.07
CA THR A 37 -12.01 -4.15 0.21
C THR A 37 -10.62 -3.89 0.82
N TYR A 38 -10.43 -2.71 1.41
CA TYR A 38 -9.19 -2.39 2.12
C TYR A 38 -9.05 -3.16 3.44
N HIS A 39 -10.13 -3.42 4.17
CA HIS A 39 -10.09 -4.29 5.34
C HIS A 39 -9.64 -5.70 4.97
N ASP A 40 -10.21 -6.28 3.91
CA ASP A 40 -9.85 -7.61 3.42
C ASP A 40 -8.37 -7.72 3.01
N ALA A 41 -7.82 -6.64 2.46
CA ALA A 41 -6.43 -6.61 2.00
C ALA A 41 -5.40 -6.34 3.11
N PHE A 42 -5.74 -5.56 4.14
CA PHE A 42 -4.77 -5.01 5.08
C PHE A 42 -5.05 -5.27 6.56
N ASN A 43 -6.25 -5.72 6.93
CA ASN A 43 -6.54 -6.07 8.31
C ASN A 43 -6.28 -7.58 8.54
N PRO A 44 -5.26 -7.93 9.32
CA PRO A 44 -4.93 -9.35 9.56
C PRO A 44 -5.95 -10.06 10.45
N ASN A 45 -6.82 -9.32 11.15
CA ASN A 45 -7.86 -9.89 12.00
C ASN A 45 -9.14 -10.15 11.18
N THR A 46 -9.15 -11.26 10.47
CA THR A 46 -10.27 -11.66 9.61
C THR A 46 -11.57 -11.82 10.38
N ALA A 47 -11.53 -12.33 11.62
CA ALA A 47 -12.72 -12.47 12.47
C ALA A 47 -13.35 -11.11 12.80
N GLU A 48 -12.54 -10.08 13.07
CA GLU A 48 -13.02 -8.71 13.25
C GLU A 48 -13.65 -8.15 11.98
N VAL A 49 -13.05 -8.43 10.82
CA VAL A 49 -13.56 -7.96 9.53
C VAL A 49 -14.91 -8.61 9.21
N ASP A 50 -15.05 -9.91 9.47
CA ASP A 50 -16.31 -10.64 9.27
C ASP A 50 -17.41 -10.14 10.20
N ASP A 51 -17.10 -9.89 11.48
CA ASP A 51 -18.03 -9.26 12.42
C ASP A 51 -18.48 -7.87 11.94
N LEU A 52 -17.53 -7.04 11.51
CA LEU A 52 -17.84 -5.71 10.99
C LEU A 52 -18.75 -5.78 9.76
N LYS A 53 -18.51 -6.71 8.83
CA LYS A 53 -19.36 -6.92 7.66
C LYS A 53 -20.77 -7.37 8.05
N ALA A 54 -20.89 -8.32 8.99
CA ALA A 54 -22.18 -8.80 9.47
C ALA A 54 -22.97 -7.67 10.15
N ARG A 55 -22.34 -6.92 11.04
CA ARG A 55 -22.96 -5.77 11.73
C ARG A 55 -23.30 -4.64 10.77
N TYR A 56 -22.50 -4.41 9.73
CA TYR A 56 -22.75 -3.37 8.73
C TYR A 56 -23.99 -3.68 7.90
N ARG A 57 -24.14 -4.95 7.45
CA ARG A 57 -25.35 -5.41 6.75
C ARG A 57 -26.60 -5.38 7.63
N ALA A 58 -26.43 -5.56 8.94
CA ALA A 58 -27.53 -5.51 9.92
C ALA A 58 -27.87 -4.10 10.43
N GLY A 59 -27.13 -3.05 10.00
CA GLY A 59 -27.31 -1.70 10.54
C GLY A 59 -26.92 -1.58 12.02
N LYS A 60 -25.91 -2.33 12.47
CA LYS A 60 -25.46 -2.36 13.89
C LYS A 60 -24.05 -1.78 14.10
N VAL A 61 -23.47 -1.16 13.08
CA VAL A 61 -22.17 -0.49 13.15
C VAL A 61 -22.16 0.74 12.26
N GLY A 62 -21.56 1.83 12.76
CA GLY A 62 -21.43 3.09 12.01
C GLY A 62 -20.18 3.09 11.11
N ASP A 63 -20.22 3.88 10.04
CA ASP A 63 -19.08 4.06 9.12
C ASP A 63 -17.83 4.60 9.83
N VAL A 64 -17.99 5.42 10.85
CA VAL A 64 -16.88 5.98 11.63
C VAL A 64 -16.11 4.87 12.36
N GLU A 65 -16.82 3.90 12.97
CA GLU A 65 -16.18 2.75 13.64
C GLU A 65 -15.41 1.89 12.64
N VAL A 66 -16.03 1.52 11.52
CA VAL A 66 -15.41 0.72 10.46
C VAL A 66 -14.15 1.41 9.93
N LYS A 67 -14.25 2.71 9.61
CA LYS A 67 -13.11 3.50 9.12
C LYS A 67 -12.01 3.69 10.16
N THR A 68 -12.35 3.80 11.43
CA THR A 68 -11.37 3.92 12.50
C THR A 68 -10.55 2.65 12.64
N LYS A 69 -11.20 1.49 12.60
CA LYS A 69 -10.52 0.18 12.62
C LYS A 69 -9.65 -0.03 11.38
N LEU A 70 -10.13 0.36 10.20
CA LEU A 70 -9.32 0.34 8.98
C LEU A 70 -8.09 1.23 9.11
N ALA A 71 -8.23 2.44 9.63
CA ALA A 71 -7.10 3.35 9.80
C ALA A 71 -6.04 2.79 10.77
N ALA A 72 -6.47 2.08 11.82
CA ALA A 72 -5.57 1.40 12.75
C ALA A 72 -4.81 0.25 12.05
N ALA A 73 -5.52 -0.61 11.33
CA ALA A 73 -4.91 -1.72 10.58
C ALA A 73 -3.91 -1.24 9.53
N LEU A 74 -4.27 -0.21 8.75
CA LEU A 74 -3.38 0.40 7.75
C LEU A 74 -2.13 1.02 8.40
N ASN A 75 -2.29 1.71 9.52
CA ASN A 75 -1.15 2.29 10.23
C ASN A 75 -0.21 1.23 10.79
N ALA A 76 -0.74 0.14 11.35
CA ALA A 76 0.07 -0.98 11.81
C ALA A 76 0.85 -1.64 10.66
N HIS A 77 0.21 -1.82 9.49
CA HIS A 77 0.87 -2.35 8.30
C HIS A 77 1.97 -1.41 7.75
N LEU A 78 1.74 -0.11 7.79
CA LEU A 78 2.65 0.89 7.23
C LEU A 78 3.81 1.28 8.17
N GLU A 79 3.69 1.04 9.48
CA GLU A 79 4.70 1.48 10.45
C GLU A 79 6.09 0.91 10.17
N PRO A 80 6.30 -0.40 9.96
CA PRO A 80 7.62 -0.93 9.67
C PRO A 80 8.21 -0.40 8.34
N ILE A 81 7.36 0.04 7.41
CA ILE A 81 7.78 0.68 6.16
C ILE A 81 8.28 2.11 6.44
N ARG A 82 7.58 2.85 7.30
CA ARG A 82 7.98 4.20 7.72
C ARG A 82 9.31 4.19 8.47
N GLU A 83 9.50 3.24 9.38
CA GLU A 83 10.74 3.06 10.14
C GLU A 83 11.92 2.80 9.20
N ARG A 84 11.79 1.85 8.27
CA ARG A 84 12.83 1.56 7.26
C ARG A 84 13.12 2.77 6.38
N ARG A 85 12.08 3.50 6.00
CA ARG A 85 12.24 4.74 5.22
C ARG A 85 12.98 5.81 6.02
N ALA A 86 12.64 6.01 7.28
CA ALA A 86 13.33 6.97 8.15
C ALA A 86 14.80 6.60 8.33
N ALA A 87 15.10 5.32 8.55
CA ALA A 87 16.47 4.82 8.66
C ALA A 87 17.27 5.02 7.35
N ALA A 88 16.65 4.84 6.19
CA ALA A 88 17.28 5.09 4.90
C ALA A 88 17.54 6.59 4.67
N LEU A 89 16.57 7.44 5.02
CA LEU A 89 16.70 8.90 4.88
C LEU A 89 17.78 9.50 5.79
N ALA A 90 18.04 8.88 6.95
CA ALA A 90 19.12 9.29 7.84
C ALA A 90 20.52 9.03 7.25
N ARG A 91 20.62 8.30 6.13
CA ARG A 91 21.86 7.94 5.45
C ARG A 91 21.81 8.31 3.95
N PRO A 92 21.80 9.61 3.59
CA PRO A 92 21.62 10.03 2.19
C PRO A 92 22.74 9.53 1.25
N GLY A 93 23.97 9.40 1.75
CA GLY A 93 25.09 8.81 1.00
C GLY A 93 24.83 7.36 0.62
N TYR A 94 24.29 6.56 1.53
CA TYR A 94 23.98 5.14 1.30
C TYR A 94 23.02 4.93 0.12
N ILE A 95 21.95 5.70 0.04
CA ILE A 95 20.98 5.57 -1.07
C ILE A 95 21.65 5.87 -2.41
N ARG A 96 22.48 6.91 -2.46
CA ARG A 96 23.25 7.26 -3.66
C ARG A 96 24.20 6.15 -4.06
N ASP A 97 24.95 5.62 -3.10
CA ASP A 97 25.92 4.55 -3.34
C ASP A 97 25.24 3.27 -3.86
N VAL A 98 24.11 2.87 -3.28
CA VAL A 98 23.30 1.74 -3.76
C VAL A 98 22.86 1.95 -5.21
N LEU A 99 22.44 3.17 -5.59
CA LEU A 99 22.03 3.48 -6.96
C LEU A 99 23.22 3.41 -7.93
N PHE A 100 24.38 3.99 -7.57
CA PHE A 100 25.57 3.96 -8.42
C PHE A 100 26.14 2.57 -8.58
N ASP A 101 26.26 1.80 -7.49
CA ASP A 101 26.74 0.41 -7.54
C ASP A 101 25.78 -0.51 -8.30
N GLY A 102 24.47 -0.34 -8.11
CA GLY A 102 23.47 -1.04 -8.88
C GLY A 102 23.54 -0.75 -10.37
N SER A 103 23.69 0.52 -10.74
CA SER A 103 23.86 0.97 -12.12
C SER A 103 25.14 0.42 -12.74
N LYS A 104 26.24 0.40 -12.00
CA LYS A 104 27.52 -0.17 -12.46
C LYS A 104 27.39 -1.67 -12.76
N ARG A 105 26.74 -2.42 -11.87
CA ARG A 105 26.49 -3.86 -12.09
C ARG A 105 25.58 -4.12 -13.29
N ALA A 106 24.48 -3.38 -13.40
CA ALA A 106 23.56 -3.49 -14.54
C ALA A 106 24.25 -3.14 -15.86
N ARG A 107 25.10 -2.10 -15.88
CA ARG A 107 25.90 -1.72 -17.05
C ARG A 107 26.86 -2.83 -17.48
N ALA A 108 27.52 -3.52 -16.55
CA ALA A 108 28.42 -4.63 -16.89
C ALA A 108 27.68 -5.75 -17.63
N VAL A 109 26.52 -6.18 -17.12
CA VAL A 109 25.66 -7.17 -17.76
C VAL A 109 25.16 -6.70 -19.14
N ALA A 110 24.73 -5.45 -19.24
CA ALA A 110 24.24 -4.87 -20.49
C ALA A 110 25.34 -4.79 -21.55
N VAL A 111 26.57 -4.43 -21.19
CA VAL A 111 27.72 -4.36 -22.11
C VAL A 111 28.02 -5.75 -22.69
N GLU A 112 28.08 -6.77 -21.83
CA GLU A 112 28.30 -8.16 -22.29
C GLU A 112 27.17 -8.64 -23.21
N THR A 113 25.93 -8.41 -22.84
CA THR A 113 24.76 -8.77 -23.65
C THR A 113 24.81 -8.07 -25.00
N MET A 114 25.10 -6.76 -25.03
CA MET A 114 25.19 -5.98 -26.26
C MET A 114 26.36 -6.41 -27.15
N ALA A 115 27.49 -6.83 -26.56
CA ALA A 115 28.60 -7.42 -27.35
C ALA A 115 28.12 -8.67 -28.07
N ARG A 116 27.48 -9.59 -27.38
CA ARG A 116 26.91 -10.82 -27.97
C ARG A 116 25.89 -10.53 -29.07
N VAL A 117 25.02 -9.56 -28.85
CA VAL A 117 24.03 -9.14 -29.88
C VAL A 117 24.72 -8.59 -31.12
N ARG A 118 25.70 -7.70 -30.98
CA ARG A 118 26.46 -7.14 -32.10
C ARG A 118 27.20 -8.19 -32.87
N ASP A 119 27.84 -9.15 -32.22
CA ASP A 119 28.51 -10.25 -32.83
C ASP A 119 27.56 -11.16 -33.66
N ALA A 120 26.40 -11.50 -33.07
CA ALA A 120 25.36 -12.28 -33.73
C ALA A 120 24.79 -11.56 -34.95
N MET A 121 24.65 -10.25 -34.89
CA MET A 121 24.18 -9.40 -36.00
C MET A 121 25.28 -9.05 -37.01
N LYS A 122 26.55 -9.45 -36.76
CA LYS A 122 27.74 -9.10 -37.60
C LYS A 122 27.95 -7.60 -37.79
N ILE A 123 27.62 -6.80 -36.76
CA ILE A 123 27.77 -5.34 -36.73
C ILE A 123 28.85 -4.86 -35.73
N SER A 124 29.73 -5.76 -35.31
CA SER A 124 30.91 -5.40 -34.52
C SER A 124 31.96 -4.78 -35.43
N TYR A 125 32.07 -3.46 -35.42
CA TYR A 125 33.17 -2.74 -36.10
C TYR A 125 34.43 -2.85 -35.23
N ARG A 126 35.52 -3.31 -35.82
CA ARG A 126 36.87 -3.29 -35.22
C ARG A 126 37.52 -1.95 -35.43
#